data_56f66701a68befb776c39b730c0a915c
#
_entry.id   56f66701a68befb776c39b730c0a915c
#
_cell.length_a   1.000
_cell.length_b   1.000
_cell.length_c   1.000
_cell.angle_alpha   90.00
_cell.angle_beta   90.00
_cell.angle_gamma   90.00
#
_symmetry.space_group_name_H-M   'P 1'
#
loop_
_entity.id
_entity.type
_entity.pdbx_description
1 polymer ?
#
loop_
_entity_poly.entity_id
_entity_poly.type
_entity_poly.pdbx_seq_one_letter_code
_entity_poly.pdbx_strand_id
1 'polypeptide(L)' 'MPKDKAVYSLELEKDMMQFMEQMTGKYQLQDVSKAMRCLINYAREVEEVRDDIFAEIRCLNCG' A
#
# COMPACT_ATOMS: atom_id res chain seq x y z
N MET A 1 -11.73 -17.28 -6.16
CA MET A 1 -12.62 -16.47 -6.97
C MET A 1 -11.97 -15.15 -7.35
N PRO A 2 -11.88 -14.85 -8.62
CA PRO A 2 -11.25 -13.59 -8.99
C PRO A 2 -12.14 -12.42 -8.61
N LYS A 3 -11.50 -11.39 -8.07
CA LYS A 3 -12.16 -10.14 -7.77
C LYS A 3 -12.03 -9.22 -8.98
N ASP A 4 -13.00 -8.37 -9.15
CA ASP A 4 -12.93 -7.38 -10.20
C ASP A 4 -11.74 -6.46 -9.96
N LYS A 5 -10.87 -6.35 -10.94
CA LYS A 5 -9.68 -5.53 -10.86
C LYS A 5 -9.68 -4.53 -11.99
N ALA A 6 -9.15 -3.36 -11.70
CA ALA A 6 -8.97 -2.32 -12.69
C ALA A 6 -7.61 -1.69 -12.47
N VAL A 7 -7.13 -1.00 -13.49
CA VAL A 7 -5.85 -0.31 -13.40
C VAL A 7 -6.11 1.14 -13.01
N TYR A 8 -5.43 1.58 -11.96
CA TYR A 8 -5.52 2.95 -11.48
C TYR A 8 -4.14 3.58 -11.49
N SER A 9 -4.07 4.84 -11.87
CA SER A 9 -2.82 5.58 -11.85
C SER A 9 -2.65 6.28 -10.52
N LEU A 10 -1.46 6.11 -9.92
CA LEU A 10 -1.12 6.74 -8.65
C LEU A 10 0.21 7.45 -8.80
N GLU A 11 0.35 8.56 -8.11
CA GLU A 11 1.63 9.22 -7.98
C GLU A 11 2.26 8.82 -6.65
N LEU A 12 3.46 8.29 -6.71
CA LEU A 12 4.23 7.93 -5.54
C LEU A 12 5.61 8.53 -5.67
N GLU A 13 6.21 8.84 -4.54
CA GLU A 13 7.60 9.24 -4.55
C GLU A 13 8.46 8.02 -4.85
N LYS A 14 9.65 8.28 -5.40
CA LYS A 14 10.54 7.19 -5.82
C LYS A 14 10.92 6.28 -4.66
N ASP A 15 11.17 6.86 -3.50
CA ASP A 15 11.53 6.06 -2.33
C ASP A 15 10.37 5.20 -1.85
N MET A 16 9.14 5.66 -2.02
CA MET A 16 7.96 4.85 -1.70
C MET A 16 7.87 3.63 -2.61
N MET A 17 8.11 3.82 -3.89
CA MET A 17 8.10 2.71 -4.83
C MET A 17 9.22 1.73 -4.53
N GLN A 18 10.41 2.24 -4.19
CA GLN A 18 11.53 1.38 -3.81
C GLN A 18 11.19 0.53 -2.59
N PHE A 19 10.55 1.13 -1.60
CA PHE A 19 10.12 0.39 -0.41
C PHE A 19 9.16 -0.72 -0.80
N MET A 20 8.20 -0.43 -1.65
CA MET A 20 7.22 -1.43 -2.07
C MET A 20 7.89 -2.55 -2.86
N GLU A 21 8.86 -2.21 -3.70
CA GLU A 21 9.62 -3.22 -4.44
C GLU A 21 10.44 -4.10 -3.50
N GLN A 22 11.04 -3.50 -2.48
CA GLN A 22 11.78 -4.27 -1.47
C GLN A 22 10.88 -5.24 -0.72
N MET A 23 9.71 -4.78 -0.33
CA MET A 23 8.77 -5.65 0.37
C MET A 23 8.26 -6.76 -0.53
N THR A 24 8.03 -6.44 -1.78
CA THR A 24 7.62 -7.45 -2.76
C THR A 24 8.66 -8.56 -2.87
N GLY A 25 9.93 -8.21 -2.94
CA GLY A 25 10.99 -9.19 -3.02
C GLY A 25 11.21 -9.92 -1.71
N LYS A 26 11.18 -9.20 -0.59
CA LYS A 26 11.44 -9.78 0.72
C LYS A 26 10.43 -10.87 1.06
N TYR A 27 9.18 -10.64 0.75
CA TYR A 27 8.11 -11.57 1.09
C TYR A 27 7.68 -12.43 -0.09
N GLN A 28 8.45 -12.38 -1.18
CA GLN A 28 8.23 -13.21 -2.36
C GLN A 28 6.82 -13.06 -2.90
N LEU A 29 6.37 -11.82 -2.97
CA LEU A 29 5.08 -11.50 -3.54
C LEU A 29 5.18 -11.49 -5.06
N GLN A 30 4.04 -11.61 -5.71
CA GLN A 30 4.00 -11.75 -7.15
C GLN A 30 4.48 -10.47 -7.86
N ASP A 31 4.03 -9.32 -7.37
CA ASP A 31 4.40 -8.03 -7.93
C ASP A 31 4.04 -6.93 -6.93
N VAL A 32 4.39 -5.68 -7.30
CA VAL A 32 4.11 -4.54 -6.44
C VAL A 32 2.61 -4.33 -6.25
N SER A 33 1.81 -4.63 -7.26
CA SER A 33 0.36 -4.52 -7.13
C SER A 33 -0.17 -5.43 -6.04
N LYS A 34 0.38 -6.64 -5.93
CA LYS A 34 0.00 -7.56 -4.87
C LYS A 34 0.37 -6.99 -3.51
N ALA A 35 1.55 -6.40 -3.40
CA ALA A 35 1.99 -5.78 -2.15
C ALA A 35 1.05 -4.65 -1.74
N MET A 36 0.64 -3.83 -2.70
CA MET A 36 -0.30 -2.74 -2.42
C MET A 36 -1.65 -3.28 -1.97
N ARG A 37 -2.13 -4.34 -2.62
CA ARG A 37 -3.41 -4.91 -2.21
C ARG A 37 -3.36 -5.48 -0.80
N CYS A 38 -2.24 -6.08 -0.43
CA CYS A 38 -2.06 -6.60 0.93
C CYS A 38 -2.09 -5.47 1.95
N LEU A 39 -1.42 -4.37 1.65
CA LEU A 39 -1.40 -3.20 2.54
C LEU A 39 -2.80 -2.63 2.71
N ILE A 40 -3.51 -2.47 1.62
CA ILE A 40 -4.85 -1.92 1.66
C ILE A 40 -5.81 -2.83 2.44
N ASN A 41 -5.72 -4.13 2.21
CA ASN A 41 -6.58 -5.08 2.90
C ASN A 41 -6.33 -5.06 4.40
N TYR A 42 -5.08 -4.95 4.81
CA TYR A 42 -4.75 -4.85 6.22
C TYR A 42 -5.41 -3.62 6.84
N ALA A 43 -5.31 -2.48 6.16
CA ALA A 43 -5.91 -1.26 6.66
C ALA A 43 -7.45 -1.36 6.71
N ARG A 44 -8.04 -2.09 5.77
CA ARG A 44 -9.49 -2.27 5.76
C ARG A 44 -9.99 -3.14 6.89
N GLU A 45 -9.21 -4.13 7.29
CA GLU A 45 -9.63 -5.09 8.30
C GLU A 45 -9.34 -4.62 9.72
N VAL A 46 -8.30 -3.82 9.89
CA VAL A 46 -7.87 -3.38 11.21
C VAL A 46 -8.15 -1.90 11.35
N GLU A 47 -9.26 -1.55 12.00
CA GLU A 47 -9.69 -0.16 12.10
C GLU A 47 -8.69 0.73 12.83
N GLU A 48 -8.02 0.18 13.84
CA GLU A 48 -7.07 0.94 14.63
C GLU A 48 -5.92 1.44 13.76
N VAL A 49 -5.52 0.65 12.79
CA VAL A 49 -4.43 1.00 11.88
C VAL A 49 -4.84 2.15 10.98
N ARG A 50 -6.11 2.21 10.61
CA ARG A 50 -6.58 3.30 9.75
C ARG A 50 -6.40 4.66 10.40
N ASP A 51 -6.68 4.76 11.70
CA ASP A 51 -6.48 6.02 12.40
C ASP A 51 -5.01 6.38 12.46
N ASP A 52 -4.16 5.40 12.69
CA ASP A 52 -2.72 5.63 12.71
C ASP A 52 -2.21 6.11 11.36
N ILE A 53 -2.77 5.59 10.28
CA ILE A 53 -2.31 5.91 8.93
C ILE A 53 -2.86 7.25 8.45
N PHE A 54 -4.15 7.48 8.65
CA PHE A 54 -4.83 8.57 7.96
C PHE A 54 -5.18 9.74 8.87
N ALA A 55 -5.41 9.50 10.14
CA ALA A 55 -5.87 10.56 11.04
C ALA A 55 -4.73 11.29 11.73
N GLU A 56 -3.62 10.63 12.00
CA GLU A 56 -2.49 11.25 12.64
C GLU A 56 -1.69 12.08 11.64
N ILE A 57 -1.11 13.17 12.15
CA ILE A 57 -0.28 14.03 11.33
C ILE A 57 1.14 13.46 11.31
N ARG A 58 1.30 12.38 10.59
CA ARG A 58 2.61 11.79 10.38
C ARG A 58 2.98 11.75 8.90
N CYS A 59 2.10 12.22 8.07
CA CYS A 59 2.33 12.25 6.64
C CYS A 59 3.29 13.39 6.33
N LEU A 60 4.48 13.05 5.85
CA LEU A 60 5.49 14.03 5.50
C LEU A 60 5.26 14.64 4.12
N ASN A 61 4.40 14.01 3.34
CA ASN A 61 4.17 14.39 1.96
C ASN A 61 2.69 14.56 1.67
N CYS A 62 2.03 15.24 2.58
CA CYS A 62 0.61 15.52 2.40
C CYS A 62 0.44 16.62 1.36
N GLY A 63 -0.11 16.26 0.26
CA GLY A 63 -0.27 17.24 -0.78
C GLY A 63 -1.01 16.69 -1.95
#